data_8788702b02d11696e7fa7ef50f62d274
#
_entry.id   8788702b02d11696e7fa7ef50f62d274
#
_cell.length_a   1.000
_cell.length_b   1.000
_cell.length_c   1.000
_cell.angle_alpha   90.00
_cell.angle_beta   90.00
_cell.angle_gamma   90.00
#
_symmetry.space_group_name_H-M   'P 1'
#
loop_
_entity.id
_entity.type
_entity.pdbx_description
1 polymer ?
#
loop_
_entity_poly.entity_id
_entity_poly.type
_entity_poly.pdbx_seq_one_letter_code
_entity_poly.pdbx_strand_id
1 'polypeptide(L)'
;SPKGWTVSGDYSAAKVVQGGCEGNYALQYGATSAYTVSTRQTVNGLEDGIYDLEFYYKSTGGQISCYVAAGTDTKKMTSLQASPSTWVRSYVRGIKVEGGKCDIEIYSESAEANWSRFDGLRLKKTEKEFNLLKGGDISQLTYVEQMGGKFYENGEEKDCIEILKNNGFNIVRLRLYNDPGNPDYSPSNRLPAGISGPEDVLRLAKRAKQAGMQIQLTFHYSDYWTNGEDQNKPHEWEGLD
;
A
#
# COMPACT_ATOMS: atom_id res chain seq x y z
N SER A 1 -13.96 -16.80 -25.89
CA SER A 1 -13.55 -15.58 -25.14
C SER A 1 -14.76 -14.69 -24.89
N PRO A 2 -14.76 -13.89 -23.84
CA PRO A 2 -15.80 -12.89 -23.63
C PRO A 2 -15.84 -11.89 -24.80
N LYS A 3 -17.03 -11.46 -25.20
CA LYS A 3 -17.21 -10.50 -26.31
C LYS A 3 -16.49 -9.18 -25.99
N GLY A 4 -15.65 -8.72 -26.91
CA GLY A 4 -14.90 -7.46 -26.77
C GLY A 4 -13.58 -7.58 -26.01
N TRP A 5 -13.18 -8.79 -25.65
CA TRP A 5 -11.89 -9.08 -25.01
C TRP A 5 -10.96 -9.85 -25.93
N THR A 6 -9.68 -9.53 -25.87
CA THR A 6 -8.62 -10.24 -26.58
C THR A 6 -7.92 -11.18 -25.62
N VAL A 7 -7.84 -12.46 -25.97
CA VAL A 7 -7.11 -13.48 -25.21
C VAL A 7 -5.72 -13.64 -25.80
N SER A 8 -4.69 -13.79 -24.96
CA SER A 8 -3.31 -14.07 -25.35
C SER A 8 -2.73 -15.19 -24.47
N GLY A 9 -1.74 -15.92 -25.00
CA GLY A 9 -1.15 -17.09 -24.35
C GLY A 9 -1.97 -18.35 -24.58
N ASP A 10 -2.16 -19.16 -23.56
CA ASP A 10 -2.87 -20.45 -23.65
C ASP A 10 -4.39 -20.26 -23.75
N TYR A 11 -4.88 -20.09 -24.97
CA TYR A 11 -6.30 -19.87 -25.28
C TYR A 11 -7.24 -20.89 -24.65
N SER A 12 -6.84 -22.15 -24.58
CA SER A 12 -7.62 -23.24 -24.02
C SER A 12 -7.84 -23.09 -22.51
N ALA A 13 -6.98 -22.32 -21.83
CA ALA A 13 -7.08 -22.03 -20.40
C ALA A 13 -8.14 -20.97 -20.08
N ALA A 14 -8.57 -20.15 -21.07
CA ALA A 14 -9.60 -19.12 -20.88
C ALA A 14 -10.96 -19.59 -21.38
N LYS A 15 -11.93 -19.72 -20.46
CA LYS A 15 -13.27 -20.23 -20.74
C LYS A 15 -14.34 -19.35 -20.12
N VAL A 16 -15.50 -19.27 -20.76
CA VAL A 16 -16.71 -18.73 -20.15
C VAL A 16 -17.46 -19.91 -19.51
N VAL A 17 -17.74 -19.80 -18.21
CA VAL A 17 -18.36 -20.87 -17.42
C VAL A 17 -19.64 -20.38 -16.74
N GLN A 18 -20.55 -21.26 -16.42
CA GLN A 18 -21.73 -20.96 -15.61
C GLN A 18 -21.36 -20.69 -14.15
N GLY A 19 -22.23 -20.00 -13.42
CA GLY A 19 -22.07 -19.70 -12.01
C GLY A 19 -21.27 -18.41 -11.79
N GLY A 20 -21.65 -17.33 -12.46
CA GLY A 20 -21.17 -15.97 -12.20
C GLY A 20 -21.57 -15.46 -10.82
N CYS A 21 -20.90 -14.42 -10.37
CA CYS A 21 -21.30 -13.63 -9.19
C CYS A 21 -22.47 -12.70 -9.53
N GLU A 22 -22.40 -12.12 -10.72
CA GLU A 22 -23.43 -11.26 -11.28
C GLU A 22 -23.89 -11.84 -12.62
N GLY A 23 -25.13 -12.29 -12.68
CA GLY A 23 -25.66 -13.01 -13.84
C GLY A 23 -25.24 -14.48 -13.89
N ASN A 24 -25.25 -15.07 -15.08
CA ASN A 24 -25.16 -16.50 -15.26
C ASN A 24 -23.76 -17.02 -15.53
N TYR A 25 -22.82 -16.17 -15.95
CA TYR A 25 -21.53 -16.58 -16.48
C TYR A 25 -20.38 -15.80 -15.88
N ALA A 26 -19.22 -16.45 -15.81
CA ALA A 26 -17.94 -15.84 -15.42
C ALA A 26 -16.83 -16.23 -16.38
N LEU A 27 -15.80 -15.40 -16.49
CA LEU A 27 -14.53 -15.79 -17.13
C LEU A 27 -13.76 -16.71 -16.16
N GLN A 28 -13.37 -17.88 -16.62
CA GLN A 28 -12.49 -18.78 -15.88
C GLN A 28 -11.17 -18.96 -16.58
N TYR A 29 -10.08 -18.87 -15.82
CA TYR A 29 -8.77 -19.38 -16.20
C TYR A 29 -8.52 -20.69 -15.48
N GLY A 30 -7.89 -21.63 -16.19
CA GLY A 30 -7.49 -22.92 -15.63
C GLY A 30 -7.27 -23.96 -16.69
N ALA A 31 -6.31 -24.85 -16.45
CA ALA A 31 -5.98 -26.01 -17.26
C ALA A 31 -5.65 -27.20 -16.37
N THR A 32 -5.44 -28.38 -16.95
CA THR A 32 -5.00 -29.59 -16.23
C THR A 32 -3.48 -29.66 -16.05
N SER A 33 -2.76 -28.69 -16.60
CA SER A 33 -1.29 -28.57 -16.55
C SER A 33 -0.90 -27.09 -16.41
N ALA A 34 0.39 -26.80 -16.49
CA ALA A 34 0.90 -25.44 -16.53
C ALA A 34 0.26 -24.62 -17.66
N TYR A 35 -0.01 -23.34 -17.39
CA TYR A 35 -0.58 -22.41 -18.36
C TYR A 35 -0.14 -20.97 -18.05
N THR A 36 -0.12 -20.16 -19.11
CA THR A 36 0.01 -18.70 -19.03
C THR A 36 -1.04 -18.06 -19.94
N VAL A 37 -1.94 -17.28 -19.37
CA VAL A 37 -3.04 -16.66 -20.13
C VAL A 37 -3.31 -15.24 -19.65
N SER A 38 -3.60 -14.35 -20.57
CA SER A 38 -4.14 -13.03 -20.28
C SER A 38 -5.35 -12.71 -21.15
N THR A 39 -6.22 -11.88 -20.61
CA THR A 39 -7.38 -11.33 -21.32
C THR A 39 -7.36 -9.83 -21.17
N ARG A 40 -7.44 -9.11 -22.29
CA ARG A 40 -7.30 -7.65 -22.34
C ARG A 40 -8.48 -6.99 -23.04
N GLN A 41 -8.85 -5.81 -22.55
CA GLN A 41 -9.81 -4.91 -23.17
C GLN A 41 -9.35 -3.46 -23.02
N THR A 42 -9.50 -2.64 -24.06
CA THR A 42 -9.36 -1.20 -23.99
C THR A 42 -10.75 -0.57 -23.90
N VAL A 43 -11.01 0.17 -22.85
CA VAL A 43 -12.20 1.00 -22.68
C VAL A 43 -11.88 2.38 -23.24
N ASN A 44 -12.69 2.86 -24.19
CA ASN A 44 -12.52 4.15 -24.86
C ASN A 44 -13.67 5.09 -24.51
N GLY A 45 -13.49 6.39 -24.79
CA GLY A 45 -14.51 7.41 -24.59
C GLY A 45 -14.72 7.79 -23.13
N LEU A 46 -13.71 7.54 -22.30
CA LEU A 46 -13.72 7.94 -20.90
C LEU A 46 -13.38 9.43 -20.77
N GLU A 47 -13.93 10.10 -19.77
CA GLU A 47 -13.43 11.41 -19.36
C GLU A 47 -12.09 11.25 -18.65
N ASP A 48 -11.18 12.20 -18.82
CA ASP A 48 -9.95 12.22 -18.04
C ASP A 48 -10.24 12.34 -16.53
N GLY A 49 -9.41 11.70 -15.71
CA GLY A 49 -9.59 11.68 -14.26
C GLY A 49 -9.10 10.41 -13.60
N ILE A 50 -9.49 10.25 -12.36
CA ILE A 50 -9.14 9.08 -11.55
C ILE A 50 -10.31 8.09 -11.53
N TYR A 51 -9.99 6.82 -11.71
CA TYR A 51 -10.96 5.72 -11.75
C TYR A 51 -10.57 4.60 -10.79
N ASP A 52 -11.58 3.86 -10.35
CA ASP A 52 -11.44 2.57 -9.68
C ASP A 52 -12.06 1.49 -10.56
N LEU A 53 -11.37 0.36 -10.73
CA LEU A 53 -11.91 -0.85 -11.32
C LEU A 53 -12.33 -1.79 -10.19
N GLU A 54 -13.63 -1.99 -10.03
CA GLU A 54 -14.23 -2.99 -9.15
C GLU A 54 -14.39 -4.30 -9.90
N PHE A 55 -14.17 -5.43 -9.24
CA PHE A 55 -14.41 -6.75 -9.81
C PHE A 55 -14.63 -7.80 -8.70
N TYR A 56 -15.19 -8.94 -9.09
CA TYR A 56 -15.30 -10.12 -8.23
C TYR A 56 -14.41 -11.24 -8.75
N TYR A 57 -13.85 -12.00 -7.83
CA TYR A 57 -13.05 -13.17 -8.20
C TYR A 57 -13.23 -14.35 -7.25
N LYS A 58 -12.90 -15.55 -7.74
CA LYS A 58 -12.61 -16.75 -6.97
C LYS A 58 -11.28 -17.33 -7.46
N SER A 59 -10.51 -17.97 -6.59
CA SER A 59 -9.24 -18.59 -6.97
C SER A 59 -8.89 -19.73 -6.04
N THR A 60 -8.33 -20.83 -6.57
CA THR A 60 -7.72 -21.88 -5.76
C THR A 60 -6.49 -21.39 -5.00
N GLY A 61 -5.86 -20.32 -5.48
CA GLY A 61 -4.49 -19.96 -5.09
C GLY A 61 -3.46 -20.89 -5.74
N GLY A 62 -2.18 -20.72 -5.37
CA GLY A 62 -1.09 -21.53 -5.89
C GLY A 62 -0.61 -21.15 -7.30
N GLN A 63 -1.20 -20.15 -7.93
CA GLN A 63 -0.67 -19.58 -9.16
C GLN A 63 0.69 -18.89 -8.89
N ILE A 64 1.61 -18.98 -9.86
CA ILE A 64 2.88 -18.23 -9.84
C ILE A 64 2.58 -16.73 -9.82
N SER A 65 1.61 -16.31 -10.65
CA SER A 65 1.10 -14.95 -10.71
C SER A 65 -0.37 -14.94 -11.11
N CYS A 66 -1.19 -14.17 -10.40
CA CYS A 66 -2.59 -13.96 -10.77
C CYS A 66 -3.02 -12.57 -10.33
N TYR A 67 -3.43 -11.73 -11.29
CA TYR A 67 -3.77 -10.34 -11.01
C TYR A 67 -4.80 -9.76 -11.97
N VAL A 68 -5.38 -8.64 -11.56
CA VAL A 68 -6.10 -7.72 -12.43
C VAL A 68 -5.34 -6.40 -12.44
N ALA A 69 -5.07 -5.86 -13.62
CA ALA A 69 -4.38 -4.59 -13.83
C ALA A 69 -5.24 -3.64 -14.68
N ALA A 70 -5.10 -2.34 -14.44
CA ALA A 70 -5.74 -1.32 -15.26
C ALA A 70 -4.90 -0.05 -15.35
N GLY A 71 -5.00 0.68 -16.46
CA GLY A 71 -4.26 1.91 -16.77
C GLY A 71 -3.61 1.83 -18.15
N THR A 72 -3.16 2.96 -18.69
CA THR A 72 -2.53 3.05 -20.01
C THR A 72 -1.01 3.10 -19.86
N ASP A 73 -0.47 4.18 -19.31
CA ASP A 73 0.99 4.37 -19.19
C ASP A 73 1.55 3.74 -17.90
N THR A 74 0.85 3.95 -16.77
CA THR A 74 1.21 3.37 -15.48
C THR A 74 0.10 2.45 -15.01
N LYS A 75 0.25 1.16 -15.23
CA LYS A 75 -0.74 0.17 -14.81
C LYS A 75 -0.73 0.00 -13.28
N LYS A 76 -1.89 0.18 -12.68
CA LYS A 76 -2.15 -0.27 -11.31
C LYS A 76 -2.51 -1.74 -11.33
N MET A 77 -2.17 -2.47 -10.26
CA MET A 77 -2.33 -3.92 -10.20
C MET A 77 -2.84 -4.35 -8.81
N THR A 78 -3.69 -5.36 -8.79
CA THR A 78 -4.12 -6.07 -7.59
C THR A 78 -3.86 -7.55 -7.74
N SER A 79 -3.00 -8.12 -6.89
CA SER A 79 -2.75 -9.56 -6.81
C SER A 79 -3.88 -10.26 -6.04
N LEU A 80 -4.19 -11.50 -6.42
CA LEU A 80 -5.31 -12.25 -5.88
C LEU A 80 -4.87 -13.27 -4.84
N GLN A 81 -5.68 -13.41 -3.81
CA GLN A 81 -5.51 -14.41 -2.75
C GLN A 81 -6.40 -15.65 -3.03
N ALA A 82 -6.08 -16.77 -2.37
CA ALA A 82 -6.93 -17.95 -2.46
C ALA A 82 -8.32 -17.70 -1.86
N SER A 83 -9.36 -18.01 -2.63
CA SER A 83 -10.78 -18.01 -2.20
C SER A 83 -11.61 -18.91 -3.13
N PRO A 84 -11.48 -20.25 -3.01
CA PRO A 84 -12.13 -21.17 -3.95
C PRO A 84 -13.63 -21.26 -3.78
N SER A 85 -14.15 -21.03 -2.59
CA SER A 85 -15.58 -21.24 -2.26
C SER A 85 -16.42 -19.97 -2.33
N THR A 86 -15.81 -18.81 -2.11
CA THR A 86 -16.53 -17.55 -1.96
C THR A 86 -16.06 -16.51 -2.99
N TRP A 87 -17.01 -15.81 -3.60
CA TRP A 87 -16.70 -14.65 -4.42
C TRP A 87 -16.16 -13.50 -3.55
N VAL A 88 -14.98 -13.02 -3.89
CA VAL A 88 -14.33 -11.88 -3.23
C VAL A 88 -14.46 -10.64 -4.10
N ARG A 89 -15.01 -9.58 -3.53
CA ARG A 89 -15.00 -8.26 -4.16
C ARG A 89 -13.63 -7.62 -3.99
N SER A 90 -13.06 -7.15 -5.08
CA SER A 90 -11.72 -6.53 -5.09
C SER A 90 -11.67 -5.30 -5.99
N TYR A 91 -10.55 -4.59 -5.95
CA TYR A 91 -10.40 -3.30 -6.64
C TYR A 91 -8.98 -3.10 -7.17
N VAL A 92 -8.87 -2.49 -8.34
CA VAL A 92 -7.69 -1.74 -8.75
C VAL A 92 -8.02 -0.26 -8.59
N ARG A 93 -7.33 0.44 -7.71
CA ARG A 93 -7.69 1.81 -7.32
C ARG A 93 -6.73 2.87 -7.83
N GLY A 94 -7.24 4.10 -7.99
CA GLY A 94 -6.45 5.26 -8.35
C GLY A 94 -5.86 5.16 -9.76
N ILE A 95 -6.63 4.61 -10.71
CA ILE A 95 -6.25 4.49 -12.11
C ILE A 95 -6.34 5.87 -12.73
N LYS A 96 -5.23 6.42 -13.19
CA LYS A 96 -5.21 7.68 -13.94
C LYS A 96 -5.61 7.38 -15.39
N VAL A 97 -6.66 8.05 -15.86
CA VAL A 97 -7.11 8.03 -17.25
C VAL A 97 -6.77 9.38 -17.87
N GLU A 98 -6.00 9.34 -18.94
CA GLU A 98 -5.62 10.48 -19.77
C GLU A 98 -5.82 10.11 -21.23
N GLY A 99 -6.34 11.03 -22.02
CA GLY A 99 -6.66 10.80 -23.45
C GLY A 99 -7.84 9.84 -23.67
N GLY A 100 -8.72 9.71 -22.69
CA GLY A 100 -10.00 9.02 -22.83
C GLY A 100 -9.93 7.50 -22.92
N LYS A 101 -8.83 6.85 -22.49
CA LYS A 101 -8.59 5.40 -22.64
C LYS A 101 -8.15 4.77 -21.34
N CYS A 102 -8.54 3.50 -21.14
CA CYS A 102 -8.04 2.66 -20.07
C CYS A 102 -7.93 1.21 -20.53
N ASP A 103 -6.75 0.65 -20.47
CA ASP A 103 -6.52 -0.78 -20.70
C ASP A 103 -6.79 -1.57 -19.42
N ILE A 104 -7.53 -2.66 -19.56
CA ILE A 104 -7.78 -3.60 -18.47
C ILE A 104 -7.14 -4.92 -18.87
N GLU A 105 -6.40 -5.54 -17.96
CA GLU A 105 -5.78 -6.84 -18.14
C GLU A 105 -6.11 -7.74 -16.96
N ILE A 106 -6.55 -8.95 -17.26
CA ILE A 106 -6.62 -10.07 -16.33
C ILE A 106 -5.54 -11.04 -16.73
N TYR A 107 -4.70 -11.47 -15.78
CA TYR A 107 -3.56 -12.34 -16.03
C TYR A 107 -3.53 -13.50 -15.04
N SER A 108 -3.12 -14.67 -15.52
CA SER A 108 -2.82 -15.82 -14.66
C SER A 108 -1.71 -16.67 -15.27
N GLU A 109 -0.77 -17.05 -14.41
CA GLU A 109 0.31 -17.99 -14.70
C GLU A 109 0.34 -19.05 -13.59
N SER A 110 0.33 -20.31 -13.98
CA SER A 110 0.35 -21.44 -13.04
C SER A 110 1.22 -22.58 -13.56
N ALA A 111 2.00 -23.18 -12.66
CA ALA A 111 2.77 -24.40 -12.95
C ALA A 111 1.92 -25.66 -12.86
N GLU A 112 0.75 -25.59 -12.23
CA GLU A 112 -0.13 -26.71 -11.92
C GLU A 112 -1.59 -26.41 -12.27
N ALA A 113 -2.48 -27.36 -12.06
CA ALA A 113 -3.92 -27.29 -12.33
C ALA A 113 -4.69 -26.38 -11.39
N ASN A 114 -4.25 -25.13 -11.22
CA ASN A 114 -4.97 -24.11 -10.47
C ASN A 114 -5.96 -23.37 -11.38
N TRP A 115 -7.00 -22.81 -10.77
CA TRP A 115 -7.98 -22.02 -11.50
C TRP A 115 -8.32 -20.70 -10.78
N SER A 116 -8.76 -19.73 -11.56
CA SER A 116 -9.37 -18.49 -11.10
C SER A 116 -10.59 -18.14 -11.94
N ARG A 117 -11.56 -17.43 -11.33
CA ARG A 117 -12.76 -16.91 -12.01
C ARG A 117 -12.88 -15.44 -11.76
N PHE A 118 -13.42 -14.72 -12.74
CA PHE A 118 -13.59 -13.26 -12.72
C PHE A 118 -14.98 -12.91 -13.24
N ASP A 119 -15.59 -11.91 -12.59
CA ASP A 119 -16.90 -11.42 -12.97
C ASP A 119 -17.14 -9.99 -12.46
N GLY A 120 -18.19 -9.34 -12.95
CA GLY A 120 -18.67 -8.06 -12.45
C GLY A 120 -17.68 -6.91 -12.56
N LEU A 121 -16.84 -6.87 -13.62
CA LEU A 121 -15.87 -5.79 -13.82
C LEU A 121 -16.59 -4.46 -14.10
N ARG A 122 -16.31 -3.44 -13.29
CA ARG A 122 -16.88 -2.10 -13.41
C ARG A 122 -15.82 -1.03 -13.22
N LEU A 123 -15.54 -0.27 -14.28
CA LEU A 123 -14.69 0.90 -14.21
C LEU A 123 -15.54 2.12 -13.85
N LYS A 124 -15.24 2.77 -12.73
CA LYS A 124 -16.00 3.91 -12.20
C LYS A 124 -15.07 5.08 -11.99
N LYS A 125 -15.45 6.27 -12.51
CA LYS A 125 -14.77 7.52 -12.19
C LYS A 125 -14.96 7.81 -10.70
N THR A 126 -13.88 8.20 -10.03
CA THR A 126 -13.89 8.59 -8.63
C THR A 126 -13.32 9.99 -8.48
N GLU A 127 -13.92 10.79 -7.61
CA GLU A 127 -13.39 12.11 -7.26
C GLU A 127 -12.29 12.02 -6.21
N LYS A 128 -12.11 10.83 -5.61
CA LYS A 128 -11.11 10.61 -4.57
C LYS A 128 -9.83 10.05 -5.18
N GLU A 129 -8.78 10.85 -5.22
CA GLU A 129 -7.44 10.33 -5.32
C GLU A 129 -7.21 9.31 -4.17
N PHE A 130 -6.99 8.06 -4.51
CA PHE A 130 -6.62 7.07 -3.51
C PHE A 130 -5.14 7.26 -3.17
N ASN A 131 -4.86 8.12 -2.22
CA ASN A 131 -3.53 8.31 -1.68
C ASN A 131 -3.26 7.24 -0.62
N LEU A 132 -2.63 6.14 -1.03
CA LEU A 132 -2.11 5.16 -0.09
C LEU A 132 -1.06 5.85 0.79
N LEU A 133 -1.30 5.84 2.11
CA LEU A 133 -0.30 6.29 3.07
C LEU A 133 0.78 5.21 3.18
N LYS A 134 1.96 5.52 2.64
CA LYS A 134 3.17 4.71 2.76
C LYS A 134 4.16 5.46 3.64
N GLY A 135 4.45 4.91 4.79
CA GLY A 135 5.28 5.62 5.76
C GLY A 135 6.07 4.72 6.69
N GLY A 136 6.86 5.36 7.54
CA GLY A 136 7.65 4.72 8.58
C GLY A 136 7.83 5.62 9.79
N ASP A 137 8.21 5.01 10.91
CA ASP A 137 8.59 5.72 12.13
C ASP A 137 10.03 6.21 12.02
N ILE A 138 10.24 7.51 12.09
CA ILE A 138 11.56 8.14 12.05
C ILE A 138 11.89 8.90 13.34
N SER A 139 11.22 8.59 14.43
CA SER A 139 11.36 9.29 15.71
C SER A 139 12.80 9.30 16.26
N GLN A 140 13.61 8.32 15.88
CA GLN A 140 15.01 8.22 16.29
C GLN A 140 16.01 8.81 15.28
N LEU A 141 15.53 9.41 14.18
CA LEU A 141 16.42 9.89 13.09
C LEU A 141 17.46 10.87 13.61
N THR A 142 17.05 11.82 14.44
CA THR A 142 17.98 12.78 15.04
C THR A 142 19.09 12.11 15.84
N TYR A 143 18.77 11.09 16.61
CA TYR A 143 19.77 10.35 17.38
C TYR A 143 20.76 9.61 16.48
N VAL A 144 20.25 8.95 15.44
CA VAL A 144 21.11 8.27 14.45
C VAL A 144 22.07 9.27 13.77
N GLU A 145 21.56 10.43 13.37
CA GLU A 145 22.36 11.51 12.76
C GLU A 145 23.42 12.07 13.74
N GLN A 146 23.05 12.28 15.01
CA GLN A 146 23.99 12.76 16.06
C GLN A 146 25.11 11.73 16.34
N MET A 147 24.83 10.43 16.22
CA MET A 147 25.82 9.36 16.34
C MET A 147 26.66 9.17 15.07
N GLY A 148 26.53 10.04 14.07
CA GLY A 148 27.28 10.00 12.81
C GLY A 148 26.72 9.00 11.80
N GLY A 149 25.48 8.51 11.99
CA GLY A 149 24.80 7.66 11.02
C GLY A 149 24.55 8.40 9.72
N LYS A 150 24.79 7.72 8.62
CA LYS A 150 24.64 8.25 7.25
C LYS A 150 23.73 7.36 6.43
N PHE A 151 23.01 7.97 5.50
CA PHE A 151 22.08 7.27 4.63
C PHE A 151 22.51 7.39 3.18
N TYR A 152 22.29 6.36 2.39
CA TYR A 152 22.76 6.30 1.01
C TYR A 152 21.65 5.84 0.07
N GLU A 153 21.59 6.46 -1.12
CA GLU A 153 20.75 6.03 -2.23
C GLU A 153 21.64 5.91 -3.48
N ASN A 154 21.66 4.74 -4.10
CA ASN A 154 22.51 4.45 -5.27
C ASN A 154 24.02 4.75 -5.05
N GLY A 155 24.51 4.58 -3.80
CA GLY A 155 25.90 4.86 -3.44
C GLY A 155 26.23 6.31 -3.10
N GLU A 156 25.28 7.22 -3.21
CA GLU A 156 25.42 8.62 -2.84
C GLU A 156 24.83 8.90 -1.45
N GLU A 157 25.55 9.65 -0.61
CA GLU A 157 25.08 10.09 0.70
C GLU A 157 23.97 11.14 0.52
N LYS A 158 22.80 10.92 1.13
CA LYS A 158 21.65 11.79 1.06
C LYS A 158 20.92 11.89 2.39
N ASP A 159 20.06 12.90 2.52
CA ASP A 159 19.14 13.03 3.65
C ASP A 159 18.16 11.83 3.70
N CYS A 160 17.98 11.26 4.90
CA CYS A 160 17.08 10.10 5.09
C CYS A 160 15.64 10.38 4.64
N ILE A 161 15.13 11.58 4.94
CA ILE A 161 13.75 11.97 4.58
C ILE A 161 13.62 12.10 3.06
N GLU A 162 14.66 12.63 2.40
CA GLU A 162 14.71 12.71 0.93
C GLU A 162 14.70 11.30 0.31
N ILE A 163 15.53 10.39 0.81
CA ILE A 163 15.55 8.99 0.34
C ILE A 163 14.17 8.35 0.50
N LEU A 164 13.54 8.50 1.66
CA LEU A 164 12.20 7.97 1.89
C LEU A 164 11.19 8.54 0.89
N LYS A 165 11.24 9.85 0.64
CA LYS A 165 10.37 10.53 -0.32
C LYS A 165 10.57 10.02 -1.73
N ASN A 166 11.81 9.87 -2.18
CA ASN A 166 12.16 9.36 -3.51
C ASN A 166 11.66 7.93 -3.72
N ASN A 167 11.58 7.15 -2.63
CA ASN A 167 11.06 5.78 -2.63
C ASN A 167 9.54 5.70 -2.38
N GLY A 168 8.83 6.82 -2.56
CA GLY A 168 7.36 6.88 -2.56
C GLY A 168 6.73 6.94 -1.18
N PHE A 169 7.50 7.18 -0.11
CA PHE A 169 6.94 7.49 1.20
C PHE A 169 6.26 8.87 1.16
N ASN A 170 5.07 8.97 1.76
CA ASN A 170 4.27 10.20 1.78
C ASN A 170 3.82 10.63 3.17
N ILE A 171 4.14 9.82 4.20
CA ILE A 171 3.87 10.11 5.61
C ILE A 171 5.02 9.61 6.48
N VAL A 172 5.32 10.34 7.56
CA VAL A 172 6.22 9.89 8.62
C VAL A 172 5.48 9.86 9.95
N ARG A 173 5.81 8.89 10.79
CA ARG A 173 5.37 8.82 12.17
C ARG A 173 6.44 9.39 13.08
N LEU A 174 6.04 10.27 14.02
CA LEU A 174 6.88 10.86 15.05
C LEU A 174 6.25 10.61 16.41
N ARG A 175 7.03 10.04 17.33
CA ARG A 175 6.64 9.89 18.73
C ARG A 175 7.00 11.16 19.50
N LEU A 176 6.11 11.60 20.34
CA LEU A 176 6.28 12.76 21.20
C LEU A 176 6.13 12.34 22.65
N TYR A 177 7.17 12.56 23.45
CA TYR A 177 7.19 12.41 24.90
C TYR A 177 7.18 13.79 25.57
N ASN A 178 6.84 13.84 26.85
CA ASN A 178 6.81 15.10 27.60
C ASN A 178 8.24 15.59 27.90
N ASP A 179 9.00 14.88 28.72
CA ASP A 179 10.41 15.20 29.06
C ASP A 179 11.30 13.94 28.95
N PRO A 180 11.58 13.47 27.71
CA PRO A 180 12.26 12.18 27.49
C PRO A 180 13.72 12.14 27.95
N GLY A 181 14.33 13.28 28.18
CA GLY A 181 15.70 13.41 28.64
C GLY A 181 15.87 13.68 30.14
N ASN A 182 14.78 13.59 30.91
CA ASN A 182 14.78 13.93 32.32
C ASN A 182 15.89 13.17 33.08
N PRO A 183 16.84 13.90 33.74
CA PRO A 183 17.96 13.29 34.44
C PRO A 183 17.58 12.47 35.68
N ASP A 184 16.38 12.67 36.23
CA ASP A 184 15.90 11.96 37.41
C ASP A 184 15.53 10.50 37.11
N TYR A 185 15.35 10.15 35.81
CA TYR A 185 15.16 8.78 35.41
C TYR A 185 16.49 8.00 35.27
N SER A 186 16.38 6.70 35.47
CA SER A 186 17.51 5.81 35.20
C SER A 186 17.97 5.91 33.73
N PRO A 187 19.28 5.80 33.45
CA PRO A 187 19.78 5.84 32.06
C PRO A 187 19.14 4.83 31.10
N SER A 188 18.61 3.72 31.63
CA SER A 188 17.89 2.71 30.84
C SER A 188 16.49 3.15 30.41
N ASN A 189 15.89 4.09 31.11
CA ASN A 189 14.51 4.52 30.87
C ASN A 189 14.40 5.84 30.12
N ARG A 190 15.44 6.70 30.19
CA ARG A 190 15.44 7.98 29.48
C ARG A 190 15.96 7.86 28.07
N LEU A 191 15.45 8.69 27.18
CA LEU A 191 16.02 8.88 25.86
C LEU A 191 17.24 9.82 25.94
N PRO A 192 18.14 9.81 24.95
CA PRO A 192 19.21 10.80 24.87
C PRO A 192 18.62 12.22 24.85
N ALA A 193 19.32 13.15 25.51
CA ALA A 193 18.87 14.54 25.62
C ALA A 193 18.52 15.15 24.25
N GLY A 194 17.37 15.79 24.18
CA GLY A 194 16.87 16.45 22.99
C GLY A 194 16.25 15.53 21.92
N ILE A 195 16.03 14.23 22.22
CA ILE A 195 15.43 13.26 21.29
C ILE A 195 13.98 13.00 21.64
N SER A 196 13.10 13.06 20.62
CA SER A 196 11.65 12.80 20.73
C SER A 196 10.88 13.70 21.72
N GLY A 197 11.50 14.76 22.21
CA GLY A 197 10.82 15.85 22.91
C GLY A 197 10.18 16.85 21.94
N PRO A 198 9.45 17.86 22.44
CA PRO A 198 8.70 18.79 21.59
C PRO A 198 9.53 19.49 20.51
N GLU A 199 10.74 19.95 20.88
CA GLU A 199 11.62 20.67 19.93
C GLU A 199 12.16 19.79 18.82
N ASP A 200 12.57 18.56 19.16
CA ASP A 200 13.05 17.59 18.19
C ASP A 200 11.95 17.15 17.24
N VAL A 201 10.80 16.82 17.76
CA VAL A 201 9.62 16.44 16.97
C VAL A 201 9.21 17.56 16.03
N LEU A 202 9.23 18.83 16.51
CA LEU A 202 8.92 19.99 15.67
C LEU A 202 9.95 20.16 14.54
N ARG A 203 11.23 19.92 14.82
CA ARG A 203 12.30 20.00 13.81
C ARG A 203 12.15 18.92 12.75
N LEU A 204 11.94 17.66 13.14
CA LEU A 204 11.71 16.55 12.20
C LEU A 204 10.41 16.75 11.41
N ALA A 205 9.34 17.23 12.05
CA ALA A 205 8.10 17.55 11.38
C ALA A 205 8.27 18.62 10.30
N LYS A 206 9.04 19.68 10.58
CA LYS A 206 9.36 20.73 9.58
C LYS A 206 10.13 20.16 8.39
N ARG A 207 11.16 19.31 8.63
CA ARG A 207 11.93 18.64 7.57
C ARG A 207 11.02 17.78 6.69
N ALA A 208 10.19 16.92 7.31
CA ALA A 208 9.25 16.09 6.59
C ALA A 208 8.23 16.91 5.77
N LYS A 209 7.72 18.00 6.35
CA LYS A 209 6.79 18.90 5.67
C LYS A 209 7.42 19.61 4.47
N GLN A 210 8.67 20.04 4.58
CA GLN A 210 9.44 20.63 3.47
C GLN A 210 9.66 19.63 2.32
N ALA A 211 9.82 18.33 2.64
CA ALA A 211 9.85 17.25 1.66
C ALA A 211 8.46 16.89 1.10
N GLY A 212 7.39 17.59 1.49
CA GLY A 212 6.02 17.34 1.03
C GLY A 212 5.39 16.07 1.59
N MET A 213 5.83 15.61 2.78
CA MET A 213 5.27 14.45 3.46
C MET A 213 4.21 14.86 4.50
N GLN A 214 3.27 13.97 4.77
CA GLN A 214 2.35 14.08 5.91
C GLN A 214 3.04 13.63 7.20
N ILE A 215 2.46 14.00 8.33
CA ILE A 215 3.00 13.69 9.65
C ILE A 215 1.91 13.02 10.48
N GLN A 216 2.25 11.89 11.07
CA GLN A 216 1.48 11.22 12.11
C GLN A 216 2.18 11.43 13.45
N LEU A 217 1.55 12.15 14.37
CA LEU A 217 2.04 12.26 15.75
C LEU A 217 1.49 11.12 16.59
N THR A 218 2.36 10.52 17.38
CA THR A 218 2.00 9.55 18.41
C THR A 218 2.39 10.12 19.78
N PHE A 219 1.40 10.57 20.53
CA PHE A 219 1.62 11.09 21.87
C PHE A 219 1.84 9.93 22.85
N HIS A 220 2.98 9.96 23.53
CA HIS A 220 3.23 9.16 24.71
C HIS A 220 3.00 10.03 25.93
N TYR A 221 1.96 9.73 26.70
CA TYR A 221 1.65 10.42 27.96
C TYR A 221 2.59 9.95 29.07
N SER A 222 3.89 10.00 28.78
CA SER A 222 4.99 9.59 29.63
C SER A 222 6.26 10.32 29.21
N ASP A 223 7.32 10.26 30.01
CA ASP A 223 8.64 10.79 29.70
C ASP A 223 9.55 9.78 29.01
N TYR A 224 9.16 8.50 28.97
CA TYR A 224 9.93 7.43 28.32
C TYR A 224 9.00 6.39 27.68
N TRP A 225 9.60 5.35 27.12
CA TRP A 225 8.84 4.32 26.45
C TRP A 225 7.82 3.64 27.37
N THR A 226 6.57 3.59 26.91
CA THR A 226 5.46 2.92 27.59
C THR A 226 4.93 1.76 26.75
N ASN A 227 4.40 0.76 27.43
CA ASN A 227 3.72 -0.40 26.86
C ASN A 227 2.41 -0.67 27.62
N GLY A 228 1.73 -1.77 27.33
CA GLY A 228 0.46 -2.10 27.98
C GLY A 228 0.56 -2.39 29.47
N GLU A 229 1.74 -2.75 29.97
CA GLU A 229 2.00 -3.12 31.38
C GLU A 229 2.70 -2.01 32.16
N ASP A 230 3.37 -1.09 31.46
CA ASP A 230 4.15 -0.01 32.07
C ASP A 230 3.76 1.33 31.43
N GLN A 231 2.82 2.02 32.06
CA GLN A 231 2.26 3.30 31.62
C GLN A 231 2.42 4.33 32.76
N ASN A 232 3.60 4.94 32.82
CA ASN A 232 3.92 5.89 33.86
C ASN A 232 3.55 7.30 33.42
N LYS A 233 2.86 8.03 34.32
CA LYS A 233 2.55 9.44 34.16
C LYS A 233 3.87 10.25 34.06
N PRO A 234 3.95 11.30 33.22
CA PRO A 234 5.10 12.21 33.23
C PRO A 234 5.37 12.78 34.63
N HIS A 235 6.63 12.95 34.97
CA HIS A 235 7.03 13.47 36.29
C HIS A 235 6.38 14.82 36.61
N GLU A 236 6.34 15.73 35.63
CA GLU A 236 5.70 17.03 35.77
C GLU A 236 4.18 16.94 36.09
N TRP A 237 3.56 15.80 35.77
CA TRP A 237 2.13 15.59 36.00
C TRP A 237 1.84 14.82 37.27
N GLU A 238 2.85 14.46 38.06
CA GLU A 238 2.67 13.86 39.37
C GLU A 238 1.96 14.87 40.29
N GLY A 239 0.87 14.43 40.92
CA GLY A 239 0.05 15.30 41.75
C GLY A 239 -1.00 16.13 41.02
N LEU A 240 -1.11 16.02 39.70
CA LEU A 240 -2.27 16.52 38.95
C LEU A 240 -3.35 15.43 38.92
N ASP A 241 -4.62 15.83 39.14
CA ASP A 241 -5.80 14.94 39.10
C ASP A 241 -6.20 14.54 37.68
#